data_e446030ffc19839c06eb0945f90568c2
#
_entry.id   e446030ffc19839c06eb0945f90568c2
#
_cell.length_a   1.000
_cell.length_b   1.000
_cell.length_c   1.000
_cell.angle_alpha   90.00
_cell.angle_beta   90.00
_cell.angle_gamma   90.00
#
_symmetry.space_group_name_H-M   'P 1'
#
loop_
_entity.id
_entity.type
_entity.pdbx_description
1 polymer ?
#
loop_
_entity_poly.entity_id
_entity_poly.type
_entity_poly.pdbx_seq_one_letter_code
_entity_poly.pdbx_strand_id
1 'polypeptide(L)'
;KNPRDILLAKQAAKVIVNSGYFKEGFSIQTGSGGASLAAVKYIRQSMIDQGIKASFALGGITAHMVKMHEEGLIERLIDVQSFDKVAAESLKNDPTHKEVASYEYASMHEEGSATHCLDIVILSALEVDVHFNVNVLVGSDGIIRGAVGGHPDTAEDSALSIIVCPMLRGRIPCIVDEVTTLITPGRTVDVVVTEYGIAVNPLRPDIAERMRQAGLPLVTLEELRDRALSIIGTPAPLPFGDKVVGVVLNRDGSVQDVIKNIEE
;
A
#
# COMPACT_ATOMS: atom_id res chain seq x y z
N LYS A 1 -15.14 -5.91 -14.40
CA LYS A 1 -14.09 -5.94 -13.35
C LYS A 1 -13.31 -7.22 -13.51
N ASN A 2 -11.97 -7.13 -13.45
CA ASN A 2 -11.07 -8.28 -13.58
C ASN A 2 -11.26 -9.22 -12.37
N PRO A 3 -11.49 -10.55 -12.55
CA PRO A 3 -11.64 -11.49 -11.45
C PRO A 3 -10.45 -11.51 -10.47
N ARG A 4 -9.24 -11.30 -10.98
CA ARG A 4 -8.01 -11.22 -10.17
C ARG A 4 -8.07 -10.05 -9.19
N ASP A 5 -8.45 -8.85 -9.65
CA ASP A 5 -8.53 -7.66 -8.79
C ASP A 5 -9.61 -7.82 -7.71
N ILE A 6 -10.69 -8.55 -8.02
CA ILE A 6 -11.72 -8.89 -7.02
C ILE A 6 -11.14 -9.84 -5.94
N LEU A 7 -10.33 -10.82 -6.35
CA LEU A 7 -9.72 -11.76 -5.41
C LEU A 7 -8.72 -11.04 -4.49
N LEU A 8 -7.84 -10.22 -5.07
CA LEU A 8 -6.90 -9.38 -4.32
C LEU A 8 -7.62 -8.51 -3.28
N ALA A 9 -8.65 -7.79 -3.73
CA ALA A 9 -9.42 -6.92 -2.87
C ALA A 9 -10.11 -7.67 -1.71
N LYS A 10 -10.65 -8.85 -1.97
CA LYS A 10 -11.26 -9.72 -0.95
C LYS A 10 -10.22 -10.22 0.05
N GLN A 11 -9.04 -10.62 -0.41
CA GLN A 11 -7.97 -11.10 0.47
C GLN A 11 -7.45 -9.95 1.35
N ALA A 12 -7.21 -8.75 0.77
CA ALA A 12 -6.80 -7.58 1.53
C ALA A 12 -7.82 -7.22 2.64
N ALA A 13 -9.11 -7.21 2.32
CA ALA A 13 -10.15 -6.97 3.30
C ALA A 13 -10.17 -8.02 4.42
N LYS A 14 -9.96 -9.31 4.09
CA LYS A 14 -9.86 -10.37 5.11
C LYS A 14 -8.65 -10.18 6.03
N VAL A 15 -7.50 -9.78 5.49
CA VAL A 15 -6.31 -9.44 6.29
C VAL A 15 -6.66 -8.33 7.28
N ILE A 16 -7.27 -7.24 6.82
CA ILE A 16 -7.65 -6.10 7.65
C ILE A 16 -8.59 -6.53 8.77
N VAL A 17 -9.68 -7.21 8.43
CA VAL A 17 -10.72 -7.63 9.40
C VAL A 17 -10.15 -8.53 10.49
N ASN A 18 -9.16 -9.36 10.17
CA ASN A 18 -8.56 -10.30 11.11
C ASN A 18 -7.27 -9.80 11.76
N SER A 19 -6.80 -8.60 11.42
CA SER A 19 -5.51 -8.06 11.90
C SER A 19 -5.49 -7.72 13.39
N GLY A 20 -6.66 -7.41 13.97
CA GLY A 20 -6.79 -6.85 15.32
C GLY A 20 -6.77 -5.32 15.35
N TYR A 21 -6.49 -4.67 14.22
CA TYR A 21 -6.58 -3.20 14.08
C TYR A 21 -7.92 -2.73 13.56
N PHE A 22 -8.74 -3.62 12.98
CA PHE A 22 -10.10 -3.32 12.52
C PHE A 22 -11.07 -3.32 13.71
N LYS A 23 -11.18 -2.19 14.38
CA LYS A 23 -11.98 -1.97 15.58
C LYS A 23 -12.62 -0.59 15.55
N GLU A 24 -13.59 -0.34 16.43
CA GLU A 24 -14.23 0.99 16.53
C GLU A 24 -13.17 2.10 16.69
N GLY A 25 -13.29 3.15 15.89
CA GLY A 25 -12.39 4.30 15.90
C GLY A 25 -11.07 4.09 15.16
N PHE A 26 -10.87 2.99 14.43
CA PHE A 26 -9.65 2.80 13.62
C PHE A 26 -9.49 3.91 12.57
N SER A 27 -8.26 4.09 12.09
CA SER A 27 -7.95 4.99 11.00
C SER A 27 -7.42 4.24 9.78
N ILE A 28 -7.65 4.78 8.58
CA ILE A 28 -7.31 4.09 7.34
C ILE A 28 -6.79 5.03 6.27
N GLN A 29 -5.80 4.56 5.52
CA GLN A 29 -5.38 5.16 4.26
C GLN A 29 -5.36 4.09 3.16
N THR A 30 -5.75 4.49 1.94
CA THR A 30 -5.65 3.63 0.76
C THR A 30 -4.87 4.32 -0.34
N GLY A 31 -3.97 3.60 -0.97
CA GLY A 31 -3.33 4.06 -2.20
C GLY A 31 -4.34 4.18 -3.36
N SER A 32 -3.98 4.96 -4.37
CA SER A 32 -4.79 5.19 -5.59
C SER A 32 -4.83 4.01 -6.57
N GLY A 33 -4.10 2.94 -6.31
CA GLY A 33 -4.05 1.74 -7.17
C GLY A 33 -5.38 0.99 -7.23
N GLY A 34 -5.70 0.41 -8.40
CA GLY A 34 -6.99 -0.26 -8.64
C GLY A 34 -7.34 -1.37 -7.64
N ALA A 35 -6.36 -2.15 -7.19
CA ALA A 35 -6.57 -3.21 -6.19
C ALA A 35 -6.85 -2.63 -4.79
N SER A 36 -6.12 -1.58 -4.39
CA SER A 36 -6.33 -0.87 -3.12
C SER A 36 -7.72 -0.25 -3.07
N LEU A 37 -8.13 0.47 -4.12
CA LEU A 37 -9.47 1.04 -4.24
C LEU A 37 -10.58 -0.03 -4.28
N ALA A 38 -10.31 -1.18 -4.89
CA ALA A 38 -11.28 -2.27 -4.91
C ALA A 38 -11.50 -2.89 -3.51
N ALA A 39 -10.47 -2.88 -2.65
CA ALA A 39 -10.57 -3.36 -1.27
C ALA A 39 -11.53 -2.52 -0.43
N VAL A 40 -11.60 -1.20 -0.67
CA VAL A 40 -12.50 -0.27 0.03
C VAL A 40 -13.95 -0.75 0.04
N LYS A 41 -14.42 -1.32 -1.06
CA LYS A 41 -15.79 -1.87 -1.13
C LYS A 41 -16.05 -2.98 -0.11
N TYR A 42 -15.07 -3.87 0.09
CA TYR A 42 -15.21 -5.01 1.02
C TYR A 42 -14.99 -4.57 2.46
N ILE A 43 -14.08 -3.62 2.69
CA ILE A 43 -13.87 -2.98 4.00
C ILE A 43 -15.16 -2.27 4.44
N ARG A 44 -15.75 -1.46 3.56
CA ARG A 44 -17.05 -0.79 3.81
C ARG A 44 -18.12 -1.80 4.22
N GLN A 45 -18.24 -2.91 3.49
CA GLN A 45 -19.23 -3.94 3.83
C GLN A 45 -18.95 -4.54 5.22
N SER A 46 -17.70 -4.83 5.53
CA SER A 46 -17.32 -5.35 6.85
C SER A 46 -17.57 -4.35 7.98
N MET A 47 -17.38 -3.05 7.73
CA MET A 47 -17.73 -1.99 8.69
C MET A 47 -19.24 -1.99 8.99
N ILE A 48 -20.07 -2.10 7.96
CA ILE A 48 -21.53 -2.17 8.10
C ILE A 48 -21.94 -3.43 8.87
N ASP A 49 -21.42 -4.60 8.47
CA ASP A 49 -21.78 -5.89 9.05
C ASP A 49 -21.41 -6.00 10.54
N GLN A 50 -20.33 -5.31 10.96
CA GLN A 50 -19.82 -5.34 12.34
C GLN A 50 -20.21 -4.11 13.15
N GLY A 51 -20.85 -3.10 12.53
CA GLY A 51 -21.20 -1.83 13.19
C GLY A 51 -19.97 -1.01 13.61
N ILE A 52 -18.84 -1.11 12.88
CA ILE A 52 -17.58 -0.44 13.18
C ILE A 52 -17.47 0.84 12.33
N LYS A 53 -17.02 1.92 12.95
CA LYS A 53 -16.72 3.19 12.29
C LYS A 53 -15.23 3.52 12.39
N ALA A 54 -14.71 4.21 11.37
CA ALA A 54 -13.37 4.76 11.37
C ALA A 54 -13.37 6.19 11.92
N SER A 55 -12.36 6.54 12.69
CA SER A 55 -12.16 7.90 13.20
C SER A 55 -11.76 8.87 12.09
N PHE A 56 -10.92 8.44 11.15
CA PHE A 56 -10.59 9.22 9.98
C PHE A 56 -10.07 8.36 8.82
N ALA A 57 -10.19 8.91 7.61
CA ALA A 57 -9.44 8.48 6.45
C ALA A 57 -8.38 9.53 6.11
N LEU A 58 -7.19 9.09 5.69
CA LEU A 58 -6.01 9.92 5.50
C LEU A 58 -5.47 9.80 4.08
N GLY A 59 -4.82 10.85 3.61
CA GLY A 59 -3.98 10.84 2.41
C GLY A 59 -4.67 11.35 1.16
N GLY A 60 -4.62 10.60 0.08
CA GLY A 60 -5.33 10.92 -1.15
C GLY A 60 -6.80 10.52 -1.05
N ILE A 61 -7.69 11.51 -0.96
CA ILE A 61 -9.12 11.27 -0.81
C ILE A 61 -9.78 11.05 -2.17
N THR A 62 -10.66 10.03 -2.24
CA THR A 62 -11.42 9.66 -3.43
C THR A 62 -12.92 9.69 -3.16
N ALA A 63 -13.72 9.69 -4.23
CA ALA A 63 -15.18 9.60 -4.15
C ALA A 63 -15.66 8.41 -3.30
N HIS A 64 -14.89 7.31 -3.22
CA HIS A 64 -15.24 6.16 -2.39
C HIS A 64 -15.14 6.48 -0.89
N MET A 65 -14.09 7.21 -0.48
CA MET A 65 -13.93 7.65 0.91
C MET A 65 -14.97 8.71 1.28
N VAL A 66 -15.24 9.67 0.39
CA VAL A 66 -16.32 10.65 0.58
C VAL A 66 -17.64 9.96 0.80
N LYS A 67 -17.98 8.98 -0.03
CA LYS A 67 -19.23 8.23 0.14
C LYS A 67 -19.32 7.51 1.48
N MET A 68 -18.26 6.88 1.95
CA MET A 68 -18.22 6.23 3.26
C MET A 68 -18.36 7.25 4.41
N HIS A 69 -17.82 8.44 4.23
CA HIS A 69 -17.98 9.54 5.16
C HIS A 69 -19.44 10.05 5.21
N GLU A 70 -20.06 10.29 4.05
CA GLU A 70 -21.48 10.66 3.96
C GLU A 70 -22.42 9.60 4.56
N GLU A 71 -22.05 8.32 4.50
CA GLU A 71 -22.76 7.20 5.11
C GLU A 71 -22.51 7.10 6.63
N GLY A 72 -21.67 7.96 7.21
CA GLY A 72 -21.34 7.96 8.63
C GLY A 72 -20.44 6.80 9.07
N LEU A 73 -19.74 6.16 8.13
CA LEU A 73 -18.76 5.09 8.40
C LEU A 73 -17.37 5.64 8.72
N ILE A 74 -17.05 6.84 8.28
CA ILE A 74 -15.80 7.56 8.56
C ILE A 74 -16.17 8.91 9.15
N GLU A 75 -15.61 9.27 10.31
CA GLU A 75 -15.98 10.51 10.98
C GLU A 75 -15.34 11.76 10.36
N ARG A 76 -14.11 11.66 9.86
CA ARG A 76 -13.33 12.77 9.29
C ARG A 76 -12.53 12.33 8.08
N LEU A 77 -12.33 13.27 7.15
CA LEU A 77 -11.41 13.11 6.04
C LEU A 77 -10.24 14.10 6.20
N ILE A 78 -9.01 13.58 6.15
CA ILE A 78 -7.77 14.35 6.24
C ILE A 78 -7.08 14.23 4.89
N ASP A 79 -7.22 15.27 4.08
CA ASP A 79 -6.89 15.29 2.65
C ASP A 79 -5.56 15.99 2.39
N VAL A 80 -4.57 15.25 1.91
CA VAL A 80 -3.32 15.82 1.40
C VAL A 80 -3.41 16.06 -0.12
N GLN A 81 -4.33 15.35 -0.79
CA GLN A 81 -4.58 15.50 -2.22
C GLN A 81 -5.94 14.94 -2.61
N SER A 82 -6.86 15.79 -3.08
CA SER A 82 -8.13 15.34 -3.67
C SER A 82 -7.88 14.68 -5.03
N PHE A 83 -8.22 13.40 -5.17
CA PHE A 83 -7.96 12.65 -6.42
C PHE A 83 -9.06 12.75 -7.46
N ASP A 84 -10.23 13.26 -7.11
CA ASP A 84 -11.34 13.42 -8.04
C ASP A 84 -12.23 14.61 -7.68
N LYS A 85 -13.13 14.94 -8.59
CA LYS A 85 -14.04 16.07 -8.45
C LYS A 85 -14.94 15.95 -7.20
N VAL A 86 -15.37 14.75 -6.85
CA VAL A 86 -16.23 14.51 -5.67
C VAL A 86 -15.48 14.82 -4.39
N ALA A 87 -14.20 14.40 -4.30
CA ALA A 87 -13.35 14.73 -3.16
C ALA A 87 -13.15 16.25 -3.03
N ALA A 88 -12.85 16.95 -4.14
CA ALA A 88 -12.68 18.39 -4.14
C ALA A 88 -13.97 19.15 -3.76
N GLU A 89 -15.13 18.69 -4.21
CA GLU A 89 -16.43 19.28 -3.83
C GLU A 89 -16.75 19.01 -2.35
N SER A 90 -16.43 17.83 -1.83
CA SER A 90 -16.56 17.51 -0.41
C SER A 90 -15.64 18.39 0.45
N LEU A 91 -14.37 18.51 0.08
CA LEU A 91 -13.41 19.37 0.78
C LEU A 91 -13.89 20.82 0.89
N LYS A 92 -14.53 21.33 -0.18
CA LYS A 92 -15.08 22.69 -0.20
C LYS A 92 -16.29 22.88 0.73
N ASN A 93 -17.15 21.85 0.87
CA ASN A 93 -18.48 22.01 1.43
C ASN A 93 -18.63 21.36 2.81
N ASP A 94 -17.78 20.41 3.19
CA ASP A 94 -17.88 19.65 4.43
C ASP A 94 -16.83 20.10 5.45
N PRO A 95 -17.23 20.65 6.61
CA PRO A 95 -16.30 21.13 7.63
C PRO A 95 -15.48 20.02 8.30
N THR A 96 -15.87 18.75 8.15
CA THR A 96 -15.16 17.59 8.68
C THR A 96 -14.21 16.95 7.67
N HIS A 97 -14.20 17.44 6.43
CA HIS A 97 -13.21 17.15 5.41
C HIS A 97 -12.19 18.32 5.36
N LYS A 98 -10.96 18.05 5.75
CA LYS A 98 -9.93 19.08 5.92
C LYS A 98 -8.69 18.78 5.09
N GLU A 99 -8.20 19.81 4.42
CA GLU A 99 -6.88 19.82 3.80
C GLU A 99 -5.79 19.93 4.86
N VAL A 100 -4.69 19.21 4.65
CA VAL A 100 -3.47 19.31 5.44
C VAL A 100 -2.25 19.43 4.53
N ALA A 101 -1.26 20.16 4.99
CA ALA A 101 0.01 20.27 4.29
C ALA A 101 0.82 18.97 4.39
N SER A 102 1.76 18.75 3.49
CA SER A 102 2.57 17.53 3.47
C SER A 102 3.37 17.31 4.74
N TYR A 103 3.81 18.38 5.42
CA TYR A 103 4.52 18.27 6.70
C TYR A 103 3.59 17.88 7.86
N GLU A 104 2.33 18.33 7.85
CA GLU A 104 1.31 17.91 8.83
C GLU A 104 0.87 16.46 8.58
N TYR A 105 0.96 16.03 7.33
CA TYR A 105 0.63 14.67 6.92
C TYR A 105 1.66 13.67 7.39
N ALA A 106 2.97 13.85 7.08
CA ALA A 106 3.98 12.80 7.19
C ALA A 106 5.39 13.29 7.58
N SER A 107 5.52 14.43 8.31
CA SER A 107 6.83 14.86 8.78
C SER A 107 7.29 14.04 10.00
N MET A 108 8.54 13.59 9.99
CA MET A 108 9.16 12.98 11.16
C MET A 108 9.53 13.99 12.26
N HIS A 109 9.57 15.28 11.94
CA HIS A 109 9.98 16.36 12.85
C HIS A 109 8.79 17.07 13.50
N GLU A 110 7.56 16.82 13.03
CA GLU A 110 6.35 17.41 13.59
C GLU A 110 5.69 16.43 14.56
N GLU A 111 5.64 16.81 15.84
CA GLU A 111 4.84 16.10 16.82
C GLU A 111 3.36 16.15 16.41
N GLY A 112 2.73 15.00 16.21
CA GLY A 112 1.33 14.91 15.81
C GLY A 112 1.07 14.92 14.31
N SER A 113 2.09 14.63 13.48
CA SER A 113 1.90 14.28 12.07
C SER A 113 0.82 13.20 11.93
N ALA A 114 -0.09 13.37 10.96
CA ALA A 114 -1.28 12.52 10.85
C ALA A 114 -0.97 11.03 10.66
N THR A 115 0.14 10.70 9.99
CA THR A 115 0.60 9.32 9.81
C THR A 115 0.94 8.62 11.11
N HIS A 116 1.38 9.34 12.16
CA HIS A 116 1.66 8.76 13.48
C HIS A 116 0.41 8.19 14.18
N CYS A 117 -0.77 8.61 13.75
CA CYS A 117 -2.05 8.11 14.26
C CYS A 117 -2.73 7.12 13.31
N LEU A 118 -2.02 6.66 12.27
CA LEU A 118 -2.60 5.77 11.25
C LEU A 118 -2.56 4.31 11.69
N ASP A 119 -3.73 3.68 11.82
CA ASP A 119 -3.80 2.26 12.16
C ASP A 119 -3.51 1.38 10.95
N ILE A 120 -4.13 1.65 9.79
CA ILE A 120 -4.08 0.76 8.63
C ILE A 120 -3.75 1.53 7.36
N VAL A 121 -2.73 1.10 6.63
CA VAL A 121 -2.45 1.59 5.28
C VAL A 121 -2.48 0.45 4.26
N ILE A 122 -3.13 0.70 3.12
CA ILE A 122 -3.15 -0.21 1.96
C ILE A 122 -2.42 0.46 0.81
N LEU A 123 -1.33 -0.14 0.39
CA LEU A 123 -0.44 0.37 -0.63
C LEU A 123 -0.36 -0.59 -1.82
N SER A 124 0.02 -0.09 -2.97
CA SER A 124 0.28 -0.90 -4.17
C SER A 124 1.77 -1.00 -4.42
N ALA A 125 2.20 -1.98 -5.22
CA ALA A 125 3.60 -2.11 -5.62
C ALA A 125 3.76 -2.34 -7.12
N LEU A 126 4.86 -1.90 -7.71
CA LEU A 126 5.36 -2.40 -8.98
C LEU A 126 6.09 -3.74 -8.78
N GLU A 127 6.97 -3.78 -7.78
CA GLU A 127 7.71 -4.96 -7.37
C GLU A 127 7.74 -5.05 -5.84
N VAL A 128 7.80 -6.28 -5.34
CA VAL A 128 8.12 -6.61 -3.95
C VAL A 128 9.18 -7.69 -3.98
N ASP A 129 10.27 -7.54 -3.24
CA ASP A 129 11.26 -8.60 -3.15
C ASP A 129 11.04 -9.54 -1.97
N VAL A 130 11.84 -10.62 -1.93
CA VAL A 130 11.76 -11.64 -0.88
C VAL A 130 12.09 -11.12 0.52
N HIS A 131 12.62 -9.91 0.63
CA HIS A 131 12.89 -9.21 1.88
C HIS A 131 11.82 -8.19 2.24
N PHE A 132 10.66 -8.21 1.56
CA PHE A 132 9.56 -7.26 1.71
C PHE A 132 9.85 -5.83 1.26
N ASN A 133 11.00 -5.55 0.66
CA ASN A 133 11.26 -4.25 0.07
C ASN A 133 10.30 -3.99 -1.09
N VAL A 134 9.91 -2.72 -1.26
CA VAL A 134 8.90 -2.35 -2.27
C VAL A 134 9.43 -1.29 -3.20
N ASN A 135 9.17 -1.49 -4.49
CA ASN A 135 9.37 -0.53 -5.56
C ASN A 135 8.02 -0.08 -6.12
N VAL A 136 7.83 1.23 -6.23
CA VAL A 136 6.65 1.87 -6.87
C VAL A 136 7.03 2.84 -7.97
N LEU A 137 8.33 2.98 -8.28
CA LEU A 137 8.86 4.05 -9.11
C LEU A 137 9.33 3.57 -10.47
N VAL A 138 10.32 2.67 -10.51
CA VAL A 138 10.94 2.19 -11.74
C VAL A 138 10.38 0.81 -12.07
N GLY A 139 9.77 0.65 -13.26
CA GLY A 139 9.33 -0.67 -13.70
C GLY A 139 10.51 -1.59 -14.02
N SER A 140 10.24 -2.90 -14.07
CA SER A 140 11.22 -3.93 -14.46
C SER A 140 11.74 -3.78 -15.90
N ASP A 141 11.20 -2.82 -16.65
CA ASP A 141 11.63 -2.40 -17.99
C ASP A 141 12.47 -1.11 -17.98
N GLY A 142 12.85 -0.62 -16.77
CA GLY A 142 13.64 0.59 -16.58
C GLY A 142 12.87 1.90 -16.77
N ILE A 143 11.57 1.86 -17.01
CA ILE A 143 10.75 3.05 -17.23
C ILE A 143 10.22 3.55 -15.88
N ILE A 144 10.40 4.85 -15.60
CA ILE A 144 9.79 5.51 -14.44
C ILE A 144 8.28 5.60 -14.68
N ARG A 145 7.49 4.93 -13.83
CA ARG A 145 6.04 4.79 -13.98
C ARG A 145 5.23 5.43 -12.86
N GLY A 146 5.87 5.80 -11.77
CA GLY A 146 5.20 6.28 -10.59
C GLY A 146 5.97 7.40 -9.89
N ALA A 147 5.58 7.65 -8.67
CA ALA A 147 6.24 8.58 -7.76
C ALA A 147 6.33 7.95 -6.36
N VAL A 148 7.28 8.40 -5.58
CA VAL A 148 7.46 7.94 -4.18
C VAL A 148 6.23 8.33 -3.36
N GLY A 149 5.83 9.60 -3.39
CA GLY A 149 4.73 10.11 -2.57
C GLY A 149 4.94 9.80 -1.10
N GLY A 150 3.86 9.61 -0.38
CA GLY A 150 3.88 9.20 1.04
C GLY A 150 3.95 7.68 1.26
N HIS A 151 4.34 6.90 0.26
CA HIS A 151 4.35 5.44 0.36
C HIS A 151 5.27 4.91 1.48
N PRO A 152 6.57 5.30 1.55
CA PRO A 152 7.44 4.88 2.65
C PRO A 152 7.01 5.44 4.00
N ASP A 153 6.55 6.70 4.04
CA ASP A 153 6.20 7.39 5.27
C ASP A 153 5.00 6.74 5.97
N THR A 154 3.96 6.44 5.19
CA THR A 154 2.77 5.77 5.74
C THR A 154 3.01 4.32 6.09
N ALA A 155 3.88 3.62 5.37
CA ALA A 155 4.27 2.27 5.73
C ALA A 155 5.07 2.25 7.05
N GLU A 156 5.91 3.24 7.30
CA GLU A 156 6.73 3.32 8.50
C GLU A 156 5.92 3.70 9.75
N ASP A 157 4.97 4.61 9.61
CA ASP A 157 4.22 5.14 10.75
C ASP A 157 2.96 4.34 11.10
N SER A 158 2.36 3.64 10.13
CA SER A 158 1.12 2.89 10.37
C SER A 158 1.32 1.67 11.28
N ALA A 159 0.32 1.37 12.08
CA ALA A 159 0.33 0.17 12.92
C ALA A 159 0.23 -1.14 12.10
N LEU A 160 -0.33 -1.07 10.90
CA LEU A 160 -0.43 -2.18 9.94
C LEU A 160 -0.26 -1.66 8.51
N SER A 161 0.85 -2.03 7.86
CA SER A 161 1.10 -1.73 6.46
C SER A 161 0.86 -2.96 5.57
N ILE A 162 0.00 -2.80 4.55
CA ILE A 162 -0.40 -3.87 3.64
C ILE A 162 -0.07 -3.49 2.20
N ILE A 163 0.76 -4.28 1.55
CA ILE A 163 1.00 -4.17 0.12
C ILE A 163 0.04 -5.08 -0.64
N VAL A 164 -0.66 -4.54 -1.63
CA VAL A 164 -1.56 -5.30 -2.50
C VAL A 164 -1.05 -5.21 -3.94
N CYS A 165 -0.56 -6.31 -4.47
CA CYS A 165 -0.11 -6.39 -5.85
C CYS A 165 -0.43 -7.76 -6.46
N PRO A 166 -0.64 -7.84 -7.79
CA PRO A 166 -0.72 -9.15 -8.46
C PRO A 166 0.64 -9.82 -8.43
N MET A 167 0.67 -11.15 -8.44
CA MET A 167 1.93 -11.89 -8.58
C MET A 167 2.62 -11.60 -9.93
N LEU A 168 1.81 -11.40 -10.98
CA LEU A 168 2.26 -11.09 -12.34
C LEU A 168 1.46 -9.93 -12.96
N ARG A 169 2.14 -9.05 -13.70
CA ARG A 169 1.53 -8.09 -14.63
C ARG A 169 1.84 -8.51 -16.06
N GLY A 170 0.91 -9.23 -16.67
CA GLY A 170 1.19 -9.88 -17.97
C GLY A 170 2.32 -10.90 -17.80
N ARG A 171 3.47 -10.63 -18.43
CA ARG A 171 4.68 -11.48 -18.32
C ARG A 171 5.78 -10.83 -17.46
N ILE A 172 5.44 -9.87 -16.63
CA ILE A 172 6.37 -9.19 -15.72
C ILE A 172 6.10 -9.68 -14.30
N PRO A 173 7.08 -10.24 -13.58
CA PRO A 173 6.92 -10.63 -12.19
C PRO A 173 6.78 -9.39 -11.30
N CYS A 174 5.86 -9.43 -10.33
CA CYS A 174 5.77 -8.41 -9.30
C CYS A 174 6.44 -8.86 -7.99
N ILE A 175 6.67 -10.16 -7.84
CA ILE A 175 7.46 -10.71 -6.74
C ILE A 175 8.81 -11.14 -7.32
N VAL A 176 9.88 -10.55 -6.79
CA VAL A 176 11.24 -10.64 -7.36
C VAL A 176 12.27 -11.00 -6.28
N ASP A 177 13.51 -11.31 -6.67
CA ASP A 177 14.60 -11.55 -5.71
C ASP A 177 15.04 -10.25 -5.03
N GLU A 178 15.18 -9.18 -5.83
CA GLU A 178 15.58 -7.85 -5.41
C GLU A 178 14.82 -6.81 -6.23
N VAL A 179 14.32 -5.76 -5.59
CA VAL A 179 13.59 -4.69 -6.27
C VAL A 179 14.54 -3.85 -7.13
N THR A 180 14.06 -3.41 -8.29
CA THR A 180 14.83 -2.54 -9.21
C THR A 180 15.24 -1.22 -8.54
N THR A 181 14.40 -0.69 -7.67
CA THR A 181 14.66 0.54 -6.90
C THR A 181 13.98 0.43 -5.55
N LEU A 182 14.72 0.64 -4.47
CA LEU A 182 14.18 0.59 -3.12
C LEU A 182 13.44 1.89 -2.77
N ILE A 183 12.13 1.80 -2.62
CA ILE A 183 11.29 2.92 -2.21
C ILE A 183 10.81 2.76 -0.77
N THR A 184 10.27 1.61 -0.42
CA THR A 184 9.77 1.34 0.93
C THR A 184 10.53 0.17 1.51
N PRO A 185 11.27 0.39 2.61
CA PRO A 185 12.06 -0.68 3.24
C PRO A 185 11.17 -1.80 3.77
N GLY A 186 11.61 -3.04 3.58
CA GLY A 186 10.86 -4.21 4.00
C GLY A 186 10.57 -4.29 5.50
N ARG A 187 11.40 -3.66 6.34
CA ARG A 187 11.14 -3.58 7.79
C ARG A 187 9.85 -2.85 8.14
N THR A 188 9.32 -2.02 7.24
CA THR A 188 8.09 -1.22 7.44
C THR A 188 6.87 -1.85 6.76
N VAL A 189 7.02 -2.99 6.10
CA VAL A 189 5.95 -3.70 5.40
C VAL A 189 5.56 -4.94 6.19
N ASP A 190 4.31 -5.00 6.65
CA ASP A 190 3.83 -6.10 7.49
C ASP A 190 3.27 -7.27 6.69
N VAL A 191 2.51 -6.97 5.63
CA VAL A 191 1.81 -7.99 4.85
C VAL A 191 1.84 -7.68 3.36
N VAL A 192 2.08 -8.71 2.55
CA VAL A 192 1.94 -8.66 1.09
C VAL A 192 0.80 -9.57 0.68
N VAL A 193 -0.18 -9.03 -0.04
CA VAL A 193 -1.36 -9.74 -0.53
C VAL A 193 -1.29 -9.91 -2.04
N THR A 194 -1.35 -11.14 -2.52
CA THR A 194 -1.46 -11.49 -3.93
C THR A 194 -2.71 -12.33 -4.19
N GLU A 195 -3.05 -12.57 -5.44
CA GLU A 195 -4.14 -13.49 -5.80
C GLU A 195 -3.83 -14.97 -5.47
N TYR A 196 -2.58 -15.30 -5.19
CA TYR A 196 -2.13 -16.67 -4.89
C TYR A 196 -1.85 -16.93 -3.42
N GLY A 197 -1.85 -15.90 -2.57
CA GLY A 197 -1.64 -16.05 -1.14
C GLY A 197 -1.23 -14.76 -0.46
N ILE A 198 -1.03 -14.86 0.84
CA ILE A 198 -0.72 -13.76 1.75
C ILE A 198 0.62 -14.06 2.40
N ALA A 199 1.60 -13.21 2.18
CA ALA A 199 2.88 -13.27 2.87
C ALA A 199 2.88 -12.29 4.05
N VAL A 200 3.19 -12.79 5.24
CA VAL A 200 3.33 -11.97 6.44
C VAL A 200 4.81 -11.85 6.78
N ASN A 201 5.27 -10.63 7.01
CA ASN A 201 6.65 -10.36 7.36
C ASN A 201 7.05 -11.15 8.62
N PRO A 202 8.20 -11.84 8.63
CA PRO A 202 8.68 -12.54 9.81
C PRO A 202 8.84 -11.66 11.06
N LEU A 203 8.96 -10.35 10.89
CA LEU A 203 8.99 -9.36 11.98
C LEU A 203 7.61 -9.19 12.67
N ARG A 204 6.54 -9.74 12.09
CA ARG A 204 5.15 -9.65 12.60
C ARG A 204 4.54 -11.03 12.92
N PRO A 205 5.13 -11.77 13.88
CA PRO A 205 4.58 -13.07 14.28
C PRO A 205 3.16 -12.97 14.86
N ASP A 206 2.82 -11.84 15.44
CA ASP A 206 1.47 -11.51 15.94
C ASP A 206 0.42 -11.54 14.82
N ILE A 207 0.72 -10.90 13.69
CA ILE A 207 -0.15 -10.89 12.50
C ILE A 207 -0.20 -12.27 11.86
N ALA A 208 0.94 -12.94 11.72
CA ALA A 208 0.99 -14.29 11.15
C ALA A 208 0.09 -15.27 11.92
N GLU A 209 0.10 -15.23 13.25
CA GLU A 209 -0.76 -16.07 14.07
C GLU A 209 -2.24 -15.77 13.90
N ARG A 210 -2.62 -14.47 13.86
CA ARG A 210 -4.01 -14.06 13.59
C ARG A 210 -4.50 -14.56 12.24
N MET A 211 -3.65 -14.45 11.19
CA MET A 211 -4.02 -14.93 9.85
C MET A 211 -4.17 -16.44 9.80
N ARG A 212 -3.33 -17.21 10.52
CA ARG A 212 -3.48 -18.66 10.64
C ARG A 212 -4.80 -19.04 11.34
N GLN A 213 -5.11 -18.40 12.45
CA GLN A 213 -6.36 -18.62 13.19
C GLN A 213 -7.58 -18.28 12.34
N ALA A 214 -7.49 -17.30 11.46
CA ALA A 214 -8.54 -16.96 10.50
C ALA A 214 -8.61 -17.90 9.28
N GLY A 215 -7.72 -18.89 9.18
CA GLY A 215 -7.67 -19.86 8.07
C GLY A 215 -7.29 -19.22 6.73
N LEU A 216 -6.50 -18.14 6.75
CA LEU A 216 -6.09 -17.47 5.52
C LEU A 216 -4.91 -18.21 4.84
N PRO A 217 -4.82 -18.17 3.50
CA PRO A 217 -3.80 -18.89 2.73
C PRO A 217 -2.43 -18.20 2.86
N LEU A 218 -1.67 -18.55 3.90
CA LEU A 218 -0.32 -18.02 4.09
C LEU A 218 0.67 -18.73 3.18
N VAL A 219 1.55 -17.93 2.59
CA VAL A 219 2.66 -18.36 1.73
C VAL A 219 3.89 -17.49 2.04
N THR A 220 5.07 -17.90 1.56
CA THR A 220 6.25 -17.04 1.61
C THR A 220 6.40 -16.22 0.32
N LEU A 221 7.20 -15.15 0.35
CA LEU A 221 7.49 -14.39 -0.86
C LEU A 221 8.36 -15.20 -1.84
N GLU A 222 9.21 -16.07 -1.33
CA GLU A 222 10.00 -17.01 -2.14
C GLU A 222 9.09 -17.99 -2.90
N GLU A 223 8.07 -18.56 -2.27
CA GLU A 223 7.09 -19.43 -2.93
C GLU A 223 6.33 -18.67 -4.03
N LEU A 224 5.96 -17.41 -3.81
CA LEU A 224 5.30 -16.58 -4.81
C LEU A 224 6.22 -16.23 -5.98
N ARG A 225 7.48 -15.87 -5.69
CA ARG A 225 8.51 -15.61 -6.71
C ARG A 225 8.75 -16.86 -7.56
N ASP A 226 9.00 -18.01 -6.94
CA ASP A 226 9.28 -19.26 -7.65
C ASP A 226 8.08 -19.66 -8.52
N ARG A 227 6.88 -19.48 -8.04
CA ARG A 227 5.66 -19.69 -8.82
C ARG A 227 5.56 -18.72 -10.00
N ALA A 228 5.87 -17.46 -9.81
CA ALA A 228 5.90 -16.48 -10.90
C ALA A 228 6.89 -16.90 -11.98
N LEU A 229 8.12 -17.22 -11.60
CA LEU A 229 9.19 -17.63 -12.52
C LEU A 229 8.87 -18.96 -13.22
N SER A 230 8.17 -19.90 -12.57
CA SER A 230 7.72 -21.14 -13.20
C SER A 230 6.75 -20.91 -14.36
N ILE A 231 6.00 -19.81 -14.32
CA ILE A 231 5.01 -19.46 -15.36
C ILE A 231 5.64 -18.69 -16.52
N ILE A 232 6.53 -17.75 -16.23
CA ILE A 232 7.05 -16.80 -17.23
C ILE A 232 8.50 -17.03 -17.63
N GLY A 233 9.24 -17.88 -16.90
CA GLY A 233 10.69 -17.99 -16.98
C GLY A 233 11.39 -16.85 -16.24
N THR A 234 12.71 -16.89 -16.18
CA THR A 234 13.51 -15.81 -15.58
C THR A 234 13.66 -14.66 -16.59
N PRO A 235 13.21 -13.44 -16.26
CA PRO A 235 13.41 -12.29 -17.14
C PRO A 235 14.90 -12.00 -17.36
N ALA A 236 15.24 -11.51 -18.53
CA ALA A 236 16.59 -11.01 -18.77
C ALA A 236 16.83 -9.76 -17.90
N PRO A 237 18.01 -9.62 -17.27
CA PRO A 237 18.33 -8.43 -16.49
C PRO A 237 18.39 -7.20 -17.41
N LEU A 238 17.98 -6.06 -16.89
CA LEU A 238 18.14 -4.79 -17.60
C LEU A 238 19.62 -4.37 -17.63
N PRO A 239 20.07 -3.79 -18.75
CA PRO A 239 21.44 -3.29 -18.88
C PRO A 239 21.56 -1.93 -18.17
N PHE A 240 21.59 -1.93 -16.84
CA PHE A 240 21.86 -0.72 -16.08
C PHE A 240 23.32 -0.31 -16.22
N GLY A 241 23.54 0.96 -16.54
CA GLY A 241 24.86 1.59 -16.53
C GLY A 241 25.26 2.12 -15.16
N ASP A 242 26.40 2.80 -15.10
CA ASP A 242 26.93 3.35 -13.85
C ASP A 242 26.50 4.78 -13.56
N LYS A 243 25.86 5.47 -14.54
CA LYS A 243 25.45 6.86 -14.38
C LYS A 243 24.19 6.96 -13.52
N VAL A 244 24.31 7.65 -12.38
CA VAL A 244 23.15 8.01 -11.54
C VAL A 244 22.37 9.12 -12.23
N VAL A 245 21.07 8.87 -12.47
CA VAL A 245 20.12 9.81 -13.10
C VAL A 245 19.08 10.33 -12.12
N GLY A 246 18.95 9.72 -10.95
CA GLY A 246 18.07 10.15 -9.89
C GLY A 246 18.50 9.61 -8.54
N VAL A 247 18.02 10.24 -7.47
CA VAL A 247 18.26 9.83 -6.08
C VAL A 247 16.92 9.72 -5.39
N VAL A 248 16.70 8.63 -4.68
CA VAL A 248 15.55 8.43 -3.80
C VAL A 248 15.95 8.88 -2.40
N LEU A 249 15.22 9.85 -1.85
CA LEU A 249 15.45 10.37 -0.51
C LEU A 249 14.35 9.91 0.44
N ASN A 250 14.73 9.56 1.65
CA ASN A 250 13.82 9.42 2.78
C ASN A 250 13.36 10.80 3.27
N ARG A 251 12.30 10.84 4.06
CA ARG A 251 11.78 12.08 4.66
C ARG A 251 12.76 12.78 5.62
N ASP A 252 13.77 12.08 6.13
CA ASP A 252 14.86 12.65 6.94
C ASP A 252 16.00 13.24 6.10
N GLY A 253 15.88 13.17 4.76
CA GLY A 253 16.90 13.64 3.81
C GLY A 253 18.03 12.65 3.55
N SER A 254 18.05 11.49 4.19
CA SER A 254 19.01 10.44 3.90
C SER A 254 18.72 9.79 2.53
N VAL A 255 19.78 9.30 1.89
CA VAL A 255 19.66 8.60 0.61
C VAL A 255 19.17 7.18 0.86
N GLN A 256 18.00 6.86 0.30
CA GLN A 256 17.41 5.52 0.33
C GLN A 256 17.98 4.63 -0.77
N ASP A 257 18.06 5.16 -1.99
CA ASP A 257 18.53 4.45 -3.18
C ASP A 257 18.90 5.43 -4.30
N VAL A 258 19.44 4.91 -5.40
CA VAL A 258 19.75 5.66 -6.62
C VAL A 258 19.10 5.02 -7.85
N ILE A 259 18.74 5.86 -8.81
CA ILE A 259 18.24 5.42 -10.11
C ILE A 259 19.37 5.52 -11.11
N LYS A 260 19.70 4.40 -11.74
CA LYS A 260 20.74 4.33 -12.77
C LYS A 260 20.14 4.45 -14.16
N ASN A 261 20.93 4.93 -15.12
CA ASN A 261 20.56 4.93 -16.53
C ASN A 261 20.46 3.50 -17.07
N ILE A 262 19.70 3.34 -18.14
CA ILE A 262 19.74 2.14 -18.99
C ILE A 262 20.77 2.39 -20.10
N GLU A 263 21.59 1.39 -20.39
CA GLU A 263 22.50 1.38 -21.53
C GLU A 263 21.77 0.84 -22.76
N GLU A 264 22.00 1.47 -23.94
CA GLU A 264 21.40 1.05 -25.23
C GLU A 264 22.09 -0.19 -25.79
#